data_fdf382df2f03d3245f1a221c55855133
#
_entry.id   fdf382df2f03d3245f1a221c55855133
#
_cell.length_a   1.000
_cell.length_b   1.000
_cell.length_c   1.000
_cell.angle_alpha   90.00
_cell.angle_beta   90.00
_cell.angle_gamma   90.00
#
_symmetry.space_group_name_H-M   'P 1'
#
loop_
_entity.id
_entity.type
_entity.pdbx_description
1 polymer ?
#
loop_
_entity_poly.entity_id
_entity_poly.type
_entity_poly.pdbx_seq_one_letter_code
_entity_poly.pdbx_strand_id
1 'polypeptide(L)'
;MRLHTITTLLLLAAPCAGALAAQASTPGALSDDIVLRQIHRTNLEEIRMGQLAQRNGSSAQVKQYGAQLVRDHKAADQKVVALAKQLRIALPQEPGQMSRGPARDSVSRPGYMGRRDSTAELTTPPDYSQSSPQRGDPPDPQGERLRSLRGAAFDTAFANAMVEAHTQAISLLELAQGQAQHDELRSLIASTLPTLREHLQNAQSLASGAATGSSSPQK
;
A
#
# COMPACT_ATOMS: atom_id res chain seq x y z
N MET A 1 -9.50 86.67 -16.54
CA MET A 1 -9.26 85.97 -15.26
C MET A 1 -9.60 84.50 -15.46
N ARG A 2 -8.61 83.63 -15.57
CA ARG A 2 -8.78 82.15 -15.71
C ARG A 2 -8.21 81.50 -14.48
N LEU A 3 -9.12 80.91 -13.64
CA LEU A 3 -8.72 80.09 -12.47
C LEU A 3 -8.27 78.70 -12.93
N HIS A 4 -7.07 78.30 -12.56
CA HIS A 4 -6.55 76.94 -12.75
C HIS A 4 -6.77 76.19 -11.47
N THR A 5 -7.67 75.19 -11.50
CA THR A 5 -7.86 74.23 -10.39
C THR A 5 -6.82 73.10 -10.54
N ILE A 6 -5.96 72.99 -9.54
CA ILE A 6 -4.97 71.91 -9.41
C ILE A 6 -5.66 70.74 -8.70
N THR A 7 -5.90 69.64 -9.42
CA THR A 7 -6.43 68.42 -8.85
C THR A 7 -5.27 67.58 -8.32
N THR A 8 -5.15 67.45 -7.00
CA THR A 8 -4.16 66.63 -6.36
C THR A 8 -4.65 65.17 -6.36
N LEU A 9 -3.95 64.29 -7.07
CA LEU A 9 -4.21 62.84 -7.09
C LEU A 9 -3.57 62.18 -5.90
N LEU A 10 -4.38 61.72 -4.96
CA LEU A 10 -3.94 60.98 -3.77
C LEU A 10 -3.81 59.48 -4.11
N LEU A 11 -2.58 58.96 -4.23
CA LEU A 11 -2.29 57.53 -4.42
C LEU A 11 -2.47 56.81 -3.07
N LEU A 12 -3.56 56.06 -2.91
CA LEU A 12 -3.73 55.12 -1.81
C LEU A 12 -2.96 53.83 -2.15
N ALA A 13 -1.85 53.59 -1.48
CA ALA A 13 -1.18 52.30 -1.46
C ALA A 13 -1.93 51.35 -0.51
N ALA A 14 -2.60 50.34 -1.05
CA ALA A 14 -3.19 49.28 -0.25
C ALA A 14 -2.08 48.24 0.13
N PRO A 15 -1.95 47.86 1.43
CA PRO A 15 -1.07 46.77 1.79
C PRO A 15 -1.72 45.44 1.38
N CYS A 16 -1.06 44.71 0.46
CA CYS A 16 -1.35 43.27 0.24
C CYS A 16 -0.98 42.47 1.53
N ALA A 17 -1.91 42.38 2.45
CA ALA A 17 -1.83 41.37 3.50
C ALA A 17 -2.14 40.01 2.88
N GLY A 18 -1.08 39.28 2.49
CA GLY A 18 -1.17 37.87 2.14
C GLY A 18 -1.64 37.09 3.38
N ALA A 19 -2.91 36.80 3.44
CA ALA A 19 -3.44 35.85 4.41
C ALA A 19 -2.93 34.47 4.03
N LEU A 20 -1.91 33.96 4.75
CA LEU A 20 -1.66 32.53 4.85
C LEU A 20 -2.92 31.93 5.52
N ALA A 21 -3.83 31.44 4.70
CA ALA A 21 -4.91 30.60 5.20
C ALA A 21 -4.28 29.29 5.69
N ALA A 22 -4.01 29.21 6.98
CA ALA A 22 -3.76 27.93 7.64
C ALA A 22 -5.02 27.08 7.41
N GLN A 23 -4.93 26.06 6.57
CA GLN A 23 -6.02 25.11 6.38
C GLN A 23 -6.18 24.34 7.68
N ALA A 24 -7.14 24.74 8.50
CA ALA A 24 -7.53 24.00 9.68
C ALA A 24 -8.10 22.67 9.20
N SER A 25 -7.38 21.57 9.49
CA SER A 25 -7.86 20.22 9.25
C SER A 25 -9.17 20.02 10.01
N THR A 26 -10.24 19.70 9.31
CA THR A 26 -11.54 19.39 9.91
C THR A 26 -11.36 18.17 10.83
N PRO A 27 -11.74 18.23 12.12
CA PRO A 27 -11.67 17.08 13.01
C PRO A 27 -12.51 15.93 12.43
N GLY A 28 -11.87 14.78 12.15
CA GLY A 28 -12.51 13.60 11.55
C GLY A 28 -12.24 13.39 10.07
N ALA A 29 -11.58 14.32 9.36
CA ALA A 29 -11.15 14.09 7.99
C ALA A 29 -9.94 13.14 7.95
N LEU A 30 -9.96 12.17 7.02
CA LEU A 30 -8.81 11.32 6.76
C LEU A 30 -7.73 12.18 6.09
N SER A 31 -6.61 12.39 6.77
CA SER A 31 -5.48 13.11 6.17
C SER A 31 -4.77 12.24 5.13
N ASP A 32 -4.23 12.88 4.09
CA ASP A 32 -3.58 12.19 2.96
C ASP A 32 -2.42 11.28 3.40
N ASP A 33 -1.71 11.64 4.47
CA ASP A 33 -0.63 10.84 5.03
C ASP A 33 -1.16 9.55 5.69
N ILE A 34 -2.29 9.61 6.39
CA ILE A 34 -2.95 8.41 6.95
C ILE A 34 -3.42 7.50 5.82
N VAL A 35 -4.05 8.06 4.79
CA VAL A 35 -4.55 7.29 3.63
C VAL A 35 -3.39 6.61 2.90
N LEU A 36 -2.32 7.33 2.58
CA LEU A 36 -1.16 6.75 1.88
C LEU A 36 -0.47 5.65 2.68
N ARG A 37 -0.29 5.84 3.99
CA ARG A 37 0.28 4.80 4.87
C ARG A 37 -0.63 3.57 4.94
N GLN A 38 -1.94 3.75 4.96
CA GLN A 38 -2.88 2.65 4.98
C GLN A 38 -2.86 1.87 3.66
N ILE A 39 -2.88 2.56 2.51
CA ILE A 39 -2.79 1.91 1.19
C ILE A 39 -1.47 1.13 1.08
N HIS A 40 -0.35 1.73 1.49
CA HIS A 40 0.95 1.06 1.50
C HIS A 40 0.92 -0.23 2.33
N ARG A 41 0.46 -0.17 3.57
CA ARG A 41 0.35 -1.34 4.45
C ARG A 41 -0.54 -2.43 3.85
N THR A 42 -1.70 -2.06 3.34
CA THR A 42 -2.62 -2.99 2.68
C THR A 42 -1.97 -3.65 1.45
N ASN A 43 -1.27 -2.90 0.60
CA ASN A 43 -0.57 -3.46 -0.54
C ASN A 43 0.47 -4.51 -0.12
N LEU A 44 1.26 -4.22 0.90
CA LEU A 44 2.27 -5.16 1.41
C LEU A 44 1.63 -6.42 1.99
N GLU A 45 0.50 -6.29 2.67
CA GLU A 45 -0.25 -7.42 3.20
C GLU A 45 -0.83 -8.29 2.08
N GLU A 46 -1.47 -7.68 1.09
CA GLU A 46 -2.04 -8.38 -0.07
C GLU A 46 -0.95 -9.11 -0.88
N ILE A 47 0.24 -8.55 -1.00
CA ILE A 47 1.39 -9.24 -1.60
C ILE A 47 1.74 -10.51 -0.80
N ARG A 48 1.79 -10.43 0.54
CA ARG A 48 2.06 -11.59 1.41
C ARG A 48 0.98 -12.64 1.30
N MET A 49 -0.29 -12.22 1.30
CA MET A 49 -1.44 -13.11 1.16
C MET A 49 -1.48 -13.80 -0.21
N GLY A 50 -1.18 -13.08 -1.29
CA GLY A 50 -1.07 -13.65 -2.62
C GLY A 50 0.05 -14.68 -2.74
N GLN A 51 1.21 -14.44 -2.11
CA GLN A 51 2.30 -15.42 -2.03
C GLN A 51 1.90 -16.65 -1.20
N LEU A 52 1.15 -16.45 -0.12
CA LEU A 52 0.63 -17.53 0.70
C LEU A 52 -0.33 -18.41 -0.12
N ALA A 53 -1.20 -17.80 -0.93
CA ALA A 53 -2.12 -18.51 -1.81
C ALA A 53 -1.41 -19.39 -2.84
N GLN A 54 -0.30 -18.91 -3.40
CA GLN A 54 0.52 -19.71 -4.31
C GLN A 54 1.15 -20.95 -3.65
N ARG A 55 1.51 -20.85 -2.36
CA ARG A 55 2.12 -21.96 -1.63
C ARG A 55 1.10 -22.93 -1.05
N ASN A 56 0.04 -22.42 -0.44
CA ASN A 56 -0.90 -23.19 0.40
C ASN A 56 -2.16 -23.61 -0.34
N GLY A 57 -2.54 -22.90 -1.41
CA GLY A 57 -3.72 -23.20 -2.21
C GLY A 57 -3.65 -24.57 -2.88
N SER A 58 -4.79 -25.23 -3.04
CA SER A 58 -4.92 -26.48 -3.80
C SER A 58 -5.37 -26.24 -5.22
N SER A 59 -6.33 -25.32 -5.44
CA SER A 59 -6.86 -25.07 -6.77
C SER A 59 -5.93 -24.18 -7.61
N ALA A 60 -5.91 -24.43 -8.90
CA ALA A 60 -5.17 -23.62 -9.86
C ALA A 60 -5.68 -22.16 -9.85
N GLN A 61 -6.99 -21.97 -9.70
CA GLN A 61 -7.64 -20.67 -9.66
C GLN A 61 -7.17 -19.83 -8.47
N VAL A 62 -7.09 -20.41 -7.26
CA VAL A 62 -6.58 -19.72 -6.07
C VAL A 62 -5.12 -19.33 -6.24
N LYS A 63 -4.28 -20.22 -6.77
CA LYS A 63 -2.87 -19.90 -7.05
C LYS A 63 -2.72 -18.80 -8.09
N GLN A 64 -3.52 -18.82 -9.15
CA GLN A 64 -3.51 -17.81 -10.19
C GLN A 64 -3.97 -16.45 -9.64
N TYR A 65 -5.04 -16.43 -8.86
CA TYR A 65 -5.52 -15.23 -8.20
C TYR A 65 -4.47 -14.67 -7.23
N GLY A 66 -3.81 -15.53 -6.44
CA GLY A 66 -2.68 -15.12 -5.60
C GLY A 66 -1.53 -14.49 -6.41
N ALA A 67 -1.21 -15.03 -7.58
CA ALA A 67 -0.20 -14.44 -8.47
C ALA A 67 -0.65 -13.08 -9.05
N GLN A 68 -1.94 -12.93 -9.35
CA GLN A 68 -2.53 -11.66 -9.76
C GLN A 68 -2.41 -10.60 -8.67
N LEU A 69 -2.81 -10.92 -7.43
CA LEU A 69 -2.68 -10.02 -6.28
C LEU A 69 -1.23 -9.54 -6.10
N VAL A 70 -0.26 -10.46 -6.12
CA VAL A 70 1.16 -10.10 -5.97
C VAL A 70 1.61 -9.10 -7.04
N ARG A 71 1.24 -9.32 -8.30
CA ARG A 71 1.63 -8.45 -9.41
C ARG A 71 1.02 -7.07 -9.29
N ASP A 72 -0.30 -7.04 -9.06
CA ASP A 72 -1.08 -5.81 -9.14
C ASP A 72 -0.83 -4.93 -7.90
N HIS A 73 -0.73 -5.52 -6.69
CA HIS A 73 -0.40 -4.78 -5.48
C HIS A 73 1.05 -4.31 -5.44
N LYS A 74 2.01 -5.04 -6.04
CA LYS A 74 3.38 -4.50 -6.22
C LYS A 74 3.40 -3.27 -7.12
N ALA A 75 2.66 -3.29 -8.22
CA ALA A 75 2.56 -2.15 -9.12
C ALA A 75 1.83 -0.96 -8.47
N ALA A 76 0.78 -1.23 -7.70
CA ALA A 76 0.07 -0.20 -6.93
C ALA A 76 0.97 0.42 -5.87
N ASP A 77 1.73 -0.39 -5.13
CA ASP A 77 2.61 0.09 -4.06
C ASP A 77 3.73 0.98 -4.59
N GLN A 78 4.31 0.66 -5.74
CA GLN A 78 5.29 1.53 -6.39
C GLN A 78 4.75 2.93 -6.65
N LYS A 79 3.48 3.06 -7.05
CA LYS A 79 2.82 4.36 -7.26
C LYS A 79 2.61 5.08 -5.93
N VAL A 80 2.20 4.37 -4.89
CA VAL A 80 2.02 4.91 -3.52
C VAL A 80 3.34 5.45 -2.99
N VAL A 81 4.42 4.68 -3.10
CA VAL A 81 5.77 5.10 -2.66
C VAL A 81 6.24 6.34 -3.44
N ALA A 82 6.01 6.39 -4.75
CA ALA A 82 6.37 7.54 -5.56
C ALA A 82 5.60 8.81 -5.13
N LEU A 83 4.29 8.69 -4.91
CA LEU A 83 3.45 9.81 -4.47
C LEU A 83 3.82 10.26 -3.05
N ALA A 84 4.03 9.33 -2.12
CA ALA A 84 4.45 9.65 -0.76
C ALA A 84 5.78 10.43 -0.75
N LYS A 85 6.74 10.02 -1.60
CA LYS A 85 8.01 10.74 -1.76
C LYS A 85 7.78 12.16 -2.31
N GLN A 86 6.93 12.32 -3.31
CA GLN A 86 6.56 13.62 -3.88
C GLN A 86 5.96 14.55 -2.82
N LEU A 87 5.05 14.02 -1.99
CA LEU A 87 4.37 14.76 -0.93
C LEU A 87 5.19 14.84 0.38
N ARG A 88 6.40 14.28 0.41
CA ARG A 88 7.29 14.20 1.58
C ARG A 88 6.67 13.50 2.79
N ILE A 89 5.83 12.50 2.52
CA ILE A 89 5.19 11.66 3.53
C ILE A 89 6.08 10.44 3.78
N ALA A 90 6.45 10.21 5.05
CA ALA A 90 7.19 9.01 5.44
C ALA A 90 6.25 7.81 5.51
N LEU A 91 6.52 6.77 4.73
CA LEU A 91 5.82 5.49 4.81
C LEU A 91 6.50 4.58 5.87
N PRO A 92 5.73 3.67 6.51
CA PRO A 92 6.31 2.63 7.35
C PRO A 92 7.30 1.79 6.52
N GLN A 93 8.47 1.52 7.09
CA GLN A 93 9.44 0.63 6.42
C GLN A 93 9.15 -0.82 6.81
N GLU A 94 9.21 -1.75 5.84
CA GLU A 94 9.20 -3.17 6.14
C GLU A 94 10.41 -3.56 7.00
N PRO A 95 10.23 -4.40 8.03
CA PRO A 95 11.34 -4.98 8.76
C PRO A 95 12.20 -5.83 7.80
N GLY A 96 13.41 -5.39 7.55
CA GLY A 96 14.34 -6.03 6.62
C GLY A 96 14.83 -5.14 5.48
N GLN A 97 14.15 -4.04 5.15
CA GLN A 97 14.66 -2.97 4.32
C GLN A 97 15.39 -1.91 5.18
N MET A 98 16.32 -2.33 6.01
CA MET A 98 17.31 -1.38 6.51
C MET A 98 18.05 -0.86 5.28
N SER A 99 17.84 0.43 4.99
CA SER A 99 18.57 1.17 3.98
C SER A 99 20.04 0.74 4.04
N ARG A 100 20.55 0.15 2.98
CA ARG A 100 21.98 0.26 2.73
C ARG A 100 22.22 1.76 2.54
N GLY A 101 22.46 2.43 3.67
CA GLY A 101 22.99 3.78 3.68
C GLY A 101 24.23 3.79 2.76
N PRO A 102 24.56 4.92 2.14
CA PRO A 102 25.79 5.03 1.37
C PRO A 102 26.92 4.49 2.22
N ALA A 103 27.69 3.54 1.66
CA ALA A 103 28.82 2.95 2.33
C ALA A 103 29.65 4.08 2.95
N ARG A 104 29.64 4.19 4.27
CA ARG A 104 30.61 5.02 4.97
C ARG A 104 31.93 4.34 4.67
N ASP A 105 32.78 5.02 3.93
CA ASP A 105 34.19 4.68 3.80
C ASP A 105 34.74 4.41 5.19
N SER A 106 34.84 3.16 5.53
CA SER A 106 35.54 2.72 6.73
C SER A 106 37.02 2.81 6.42
N VAL A 107 37.58 3.88 6.90
CA VAL A 107 39.03 4.06 7.03
C VAL A 107 39.64 2.77 7.57
N SER A 108 40.57 2.26 6.81
CA SER A 108 41.42 1.10 6.97
C SER A 108 41.73 0.74 8.42
N ARG A 109 41.44 -0.49 8.78
CA ARG A 109 42.15 -1.21 9.85
C ARG A 109 42.85 -2.38 9.20
N PRO A 110 44.20 -2.50 9.30
CA PRO A 110 44.95 -3.60 8.68
C PRO A 110 44.86 -4.85 9.55
N GLY A 111 44.65 -5.97 8.90
CA GLY A 111 45.07 -7.26 9.39
C GLY A 111 43.97 -8.21 9.86
N TYR A 112 43.46 -9.02 8.95
CA TYR A 112 43.44 -10.48 9.16
C TYR A 112 43.26 -11.18 7.79
N MET A 113 44.21 -12.04 7.42
CA MET A 113 44.13 -12.87 6.23
C MET A 113 43.12 -13.99 6.41
N GLY A 114 42.18 -14.10 5.49
CA GLY A 114 41.26 -15.24 5.35
C GLY A 114 40.77 -15.33 3.92
N ARG A 115 41.44 -16.14 3.11
CA ARG A 115 41.02 -16.55 1.77
C ARG A 115 39.63 -17.16 1.85
N ARG A 116 38.69 -16.71 1.02
CA ARG A 116 37.68 -17.58 0.40
C ARG A 116 37.19 -17.00 -0.92
N ASP A 117 37.09 -17.90 -1.85
CA ASP A 117 36.69 -17.82 -3.24
C ASP A 117 35.39 -17.03 -3.48
N SER A 118 35.44 -16.20 -4.52
CA SER A 118 34.29 -15.47 -5.03
C SER A 118 33.67 -16.24 -6.17
N THR A 119 32.54 -16.88 -5.93
CA THR A 119 31.61 -17.25 -6.99
C THR A 119 30.45 -16.28 -6.98
N ALA A 120 30.20 -15.69 -8.14
CA ALA A 120 29.13 -14.73 -8.38
C ALA A 120 27.77 -15.34 -8.01
N GLU A 121 27.13 -14.73 -7.01
CA GLU A 121 25.79 -15.12 -6.60
C GLU A 121 24.75 -14.24 -7.30
N LEU A 122 23.95 -14.92 -8.13
CA LEU A 122 22.75 -14.42 -8.76
C LEU A 122 21.87 -13.74 -7.69
N THR A 123 21.43 -12.52 -7.96
CA THR A 123 20.51 -11.78 -7.12
C THR A 123 19.17 -12.50 -7.01
N THR A 124 18.97 -13.26 -5.96
CA THR A 124 17.67 -13.77 -5.54
C THR A 124 16.78 -12.59 -5.13
N PRO A 125 15.52 -12.55 -5.60
CA PRO A 125 14.57 -11.55 -5.11
C PRO A 125 14.40 -11.68 -3.59
N PRO A 126 14.19 -10.58 -2.85
CA PRO A 126 13.99 -10.65 -1.40
C PRO A 126 12.83 -11.60 -1.06
N ASP A 127 13.10 -12.52 -0.16
CA ASP A 127 12.14 -13.50 0.35
C ASP A 127 11.23 -12.79 1.38
N TYR A 128 10.03 -12.44 0.97
CA TYR A 128 9.01 -11.82 1.83
C TYR A 128 8.33 -12.83 2.79
N SER A 129 8.72 -14.10 2.76
CA SER A 129 8.06 -15.17 3.53
C SER A 129 8.41 -15.19 5.02
N GLN A 130 9.41 -14.41 5.46
CA GLN A 130 9.95 -14.47 6.82
C GLN A 130 9.70 -13.22 7.68
N SER A 131 8.78 -12.34 7.29
CA SER A 131 8.43 -11.20 8.13
C SER A 131 7.61 -11.68 9.33
N SER A 132 8.28 -11.88 10.45
CA SER A 132 7.61 -12.07 11.75
C SER A 132 6.83 -10.80 12.11
N PRO A 133 5.64 -10.91 12.76
CA PRO A 133 4.89 -9.75 13.22
C PRO A 133 5.78 -8.85 14.06
N GLN A 134 5.76 -7.55 13.78
CA GLN A 134 6.50 -6.59 14.61
C GLN A 134 5.92 -6.56 16.01
N ARG A 135 6.79 -6.46 17.00
CA ARG A 135 6.42 -6.29 18.39
C ARG A 135 5.74 -4.91 18.53
N GLY A 136 4.40 -4.88 18.44
CA GLY A 136 3.58 -3.67 18.52
C GLY A 136 2.37 -3.65 17.57
N ASP A 137 2.32 -4.48 16.54
CA ASP A 137 1.10 -4.65 15.77
C ASP A 137 0.09 -5.50 16.53
N PRO A 138 -1.22 -5.15 16.49
CA PRO A 138 -2.25 -6.01 17.07
C PRO A 138 -2.18 -7.41 16.42
N PRO A 139 -2.48 -8.46 17.18
CA PRO A 139 -2.49 -9.80 16.63
C PRO A 139 -3.44 -9.86 15.42
N ASP A 140 -2.96 -10.42 14.32
CA ASP A 140 -3.76 -10.71 13.11
C ASP A 140 -4.22 -12.17 13.15
N PRO A 141 -5.33 -12.49 13.86
CA PRO A 141 -5.81 -13.86 14.01
C PRO A 141 -6.26 -14.48 12.69
N GLN A 142 -6.69 -13.67 11.72
CA GLN A 142 -7.10 -14.15 10.41
C GLN A 142 -5.89 -14.57 9.57
N GLY A 143 -4.85 -13.78 9.54
CA GLY A 143 -3.60 -14.12 8.87
C GLY A 143 -2.91 -15.33 9.50
N GLU A 144 -2.88 -15.43 10.85
CA GLU A 144 -2.35 -16.61 11.53
C GLU A 144 -3.13 -17.87 11.16
N ARG A 145 -4.46 -17.81 11.15
CA ARG A 145 -5.31 -18.92 10.73
C ARG A 145 -5.00 -19.35 9.29
N LEU A 146 -4.91 -18.39 8.37
CA LEU A 146 -4.60 -18.68 6.97
C LEU A 146 -3.22 -19.34 6.81
N ARG A 147 -2.22 -18.90 7.58
CA ARG A 147 -0.88 -19.50 7.53
C ARG A 147 -0.88 -20.97 7.95
N SER A 148 -1.79 -21.39 8.84
CA SER A 148 -1.90 -22.77 9.32
C SER A 148 -2.66 -23.69 8.36
N LEU A 149 -3.51 -23.14 7.49
CA LEU A 149 -4.34 -23.92 6.56
C LEU A 149 -3.59 -24.33 5.29
N ARG A 150 -4.05 -25.41 4.67
CA ARG A 150 -3.57 -25.95 3.39
C ARG A 150 -4.75 -26.54 2.62
N GLY A 151 -4.56 -26.71 1.30
CA GLY A 151 -5.53 -27.40 0.46
C GLY A 151 -6.86 -26.66 0.35
N ALA A 152 -7.95 -27.41 0.21
CA ALA A 152 -9.29 -26.84 0.04
C ALA A 152 -9.75 -25.99 1.24
N ALA A 153 -9.32 -26.32 2.46
CA ALA A 153 -9.61 -25.50 3.63
C ALA A 153 -8.94 -24.12 3.55
N PHE A 154 -7.72 -24.08 3.02
CA PHE A 154 -7.05 -22.82 2.72
C PHE A 154 -7.81 -22.05 1.64
N ASP A 155 -8.15 -22.69 0.52
CA ASP A 155 -8.81 -22.07 -0.61
C ASP A 155 -10.10 -21.35 -0.20
N THR A 156 -10.94 -22.01 0.59
CA THR A 156 -12.20 -21.44 1.10
C THR A 156 -11.94 -20.27 2.05
N ALA A 157 -11.04 -20.43 3.00
CA ALA A 157 -10.75 -19.39 3.98
C ALA A 157 -10.09 -18.17 3.33
N PHE A 158 -9.19 -18.39 2.36
CA PHE A 158 -8.51 -17.33 1.61
C PHE A 158 -9.50 -16.54 0.75
N ALA A 159 -10.38 -17.22 -0.01
CA ALA A 159 -11.37 -16.55 -0.84
C ALA A 159 -12.29 -15.63 -0.02
N ASN A 160 -12.79 -16.13 1.12
CA ASN A 160 -13.63 -15.33 2.03
C ASN A 160 -12.88 -14.13 2.62
N ALA A 161 -11.62 -14.33 3.04
CA ALA A 161 -10.78 -13.26 3.55
C ALA A 161 -10.55 -12.16 2.49
N MET A 162 -10.33 -12.54 1.23
CA MET A 162 -10.16 -11.59 0.13
C MET A 162 -11.45 -10.84 -0.21
N VAL A 163 -12.61 -11.46 -0.11
CA VAL A 163 -13.90 -10.76 -0.26
C VAL A 163 -14.04 -9.68 0.81
N GLU A 164 -13.76 -10.01 2.06
CA GLU A 164 -13.83 -9.06 3.16
C GLU A 164 -12.82 -7.91 3.00
N ALA A 165 -11.55 -8.23 2.77
CA ALA A 165 -10.48 -7.26 2.65
C ALA A 165 -10.73 -6.26 1.50
N HIS A 166 -11.11 -6.74 0.31
CA HIS A 166 -11.36 -5.87 -0.83
C HIS A 166 -12.63 -5.04 -0.66
N THR A 167 -13.68 -5.57 0.00
CA THR A 167 -14.88 -4.79 0.32
C THR A 167 -14.53 -3.62 1.24
N GLN A 168 -13.75 -3.86 2.28
CA GLN A 168 -13.30 -2.83 3.22
C GLN A 168 -12.38 -1.82 2.53
N ALA A 169 -11.43 -2.29 1.71
CA ALA A 169 -10.50 -1.42 0.99
C ALA A 169 -11.22 -0.49 0.01
N ILE A 170 -12.20 -1.00 -0.75
CA ILE A 170 -13.01 -0.19 -1.67
C ILE A 170 -13.76 0.89 -0.90
N SER A 171 -14.47 0.52 0.18
CA SER A 171 -15.23 1.47 1.00
C SER A 171 -14.35 2.57 1.59
N LEU A 172 -13.16 2.21 2.09
CA LEU A 172 -12.19 3.16 2.62
C LEU A 172 -11.69 4.12 1.52
N LEU A 173 -11.35 3.59 0.33
CA LEU A 173 -10.82 4.42 -0.74
C LEU A 173 -11.89 5.33 -1.35
N GLU A 174 -13.14 4.89 -1.47
CA GLU A 174 -14.24 5.74 -1.91
C GLU A 174 -14.46 6.91 -0.94
N LEU A 175 -14.41 6.66 0.37
CA LEU A 175 -14.46 7.72 1.38
C LEU A 175 -13.26 8.66 1.28
N ALA A 176 -12.06 8.09 1.20
CA ALA A 176 -10.81 8.87 1.11
C ALA A 176 -10.73 9.71 -0.16
N GLN A 177 -11.26 9.23 -1.29
CA GLN A 177 -11.31 9.97 -2.54
C GLN A 177 -12.07 11.30 -2.40
N GLY A 178 -13.18 11.30 -1.65
CA GLY A 178 -13.96 12.51 -1.38
C GLY A 178 -13.31 13.48 -0.40
N GLN A 179 -12.34 13.02 0.40
CA GLN A 179 -11.69 13.81 1.45
C GLN A 179 -10.24 14.19 1.14
N ALA A 180 -9.62 13.56 0.14
CA ALA A 180 -8.23 13.79 -0.22
C ALA A 180 -7.96 15.27 -0.52
N GLN A 181 -6.88 15.80 0.04
CA GLN A 181 -6.48 17.20 -0.11
C GLN A 181 -5.66 17.42 -1.40
N HIS A 182 -4.87 16.43 -1.81
CA HIS A 182 -4.04 16.48 -3.03
C HIS A 182 -4.76 15.79 -4.19
N ASP A 183 -4.78 16.45 -5.35
CA ASP A 183 -5.37 15.93 -6.59
C ASP A 183 -4.68 14.64 -7.05
N GLU A 184 -3.39 14.52 -6.80
CA GLU A 184 -2.59 13.34 -7.11
C GLU A 184 -3.06 12.11 -6.32
N LEU A 185 -3.43 12.29 -5.05
CA LEU A 185 -4.00 11.21 -4.25
C LEU A 185 -5.39 10.83 -4.76
N ARG A 186 -6.25 11.80 -5.08
CA ARG A 186 -7.55 11.54 -5.71
C ARG A 186 -7.40 10.73 -7.00
N SER A 187 -6.44 11.10 -7.83
CA SER A 187 -6.14 10.42 -9.10
C SER A 187 -5.59 9.00 -8.88
N LEU A 188 -4.70 8.83 -7.90
CA LEU A 188 -4.19 7.51 -7.52
C LEU A 188 -5.34 6.59 -7.06
N ILE A 189 -6.20 7.07 -6.19
CA ILE A 189 -7.37 6.31 -5.70
C ILE A 189 -8.31 5.96 -6.86
N ALA A 190 -8.65 6.94 -7.71
CA ALA A 190 -9.52 6.72 -8.86
C ALA A 190 -8.97 5.65 -9.82
N SER A 191 -7.66 5.61 -10.02
CA SER A 191 -7.00 4.60 -10.87
C SER A 191 -6.88 3.23 -10.20
N THR A 192 -6.96 3.15 -8.87
CA THR A 192 -6.82 1.89 -8.10
C THR A 192 -8.16 1.18 -7.93
N LEU A 193 -9.25 1.91 -7.73
CA LEU A 193 -10.59 1.36 -7.47
C LEU A 193 -11.08 0.32 -8.50
N PRO A 194 -10.88 0.49 -9.83
CA PRO A 194 -11.28 -0.53 -10.79
C PRO A 194 -10.59 -1.88 -10.56
N THR A 195 -9.29 -1.88 -10.29
CA THR A 195 -8.51 -3.10 -10.00
C THR A 195 -9.01 -3.79 -8.72
N LEU A 196 -9.30 -3.04 -7.66
CA LEU A 196 -9.84 -3.61 -6.42
C LEU A 196 -11.21 -4.23 -6.61
N ARG A 197 -12.07 -3.63 -7.45
CA ARG A 197 -13.38 -4.20 -7.80
C ARG A 197 -13.26 -5.49 -8.61
N GLU A 198 -12.30 -5.57 -9.52
CA GLU A 198 -11.97 -6.81 -10.24
C GLU A 198 -11.49 -7.89 -9.29
N HIS A 199 -10.58 -7.54 -8.36
CA HIS A 199 -10.12 -8.48 -7.33
C HIS A 199 -11.26 -8.99 -6.46
N LEU A 200 -12.16 -8.11 -6.02
CA LEU A 200 -13.37 -8.49 -5.27
C LEU A 200 -14.25 -9.48 -6.06
N GLN A 201 -14.50 -9.21 -7.33
CA GLN A 201 -15.29 -10.10 -8.18
C GLN A 201 -14.63 -11.48 -8.32
N ASN A 202 -13.32 -11.53 -8.51
CA ASN A 202 -12.56 -12.77 -8.59
C ASN A 202 -12.62 -13.55 -7.26
N ALA A 203 -12.46 -12.86 -6.13
CA ALA A 203 -12.58 -13.46 -4.80
C ALA A 203 -13.97 -14.03 -4.54
N GLN A 204 -15.04 -13.32 -4.90
CA GLN A 204 -16.42 -13.78 -4.81
C GLN A 204 -16.68 -15.03 -5.65
N SER A 205 -16.12 -15.06 -6.86
CA SER A 205 -16.21 -16.24 -7.75
C SER A 205 -15.53 -17.46 -7.13
N LEU A 206 -14.35 -17.26 -6.53
CA LEU A 206 -13.62 -18.32 -5.82
C LEU A 206 -14.38 -18.82 -4.59
N ALA A 207 -14.94 -17.90 -3.79
CA ALA A 207 -15.72 -18.24 -2.60
C ALA A 207 -16.97 -19.06 -2.96
N SER A 208 -17.68 -18.70 -4.04
CA SER A 208 -18.85 -19.42 -4.54
C SER A 208 -18.48 -20.80 -5.10
N GLY A 209 -17.37 -20.90 -5.84
CA GLY A 209 -16.88 -22.18 -6.38
C GLY A 209 -16.42 -23.15 -5.29
N ALA A 210 -15.80 -22.64 -4.22
CA ALA A 210 -15.40 -23.44 -3.06
C ALA A 210 -16.62 -24.00 -2.30
N ALA A 211 -17.71 -23.23 -2.22
CA ALA A 211 -18.96 -23.68 -1.56
C ALA A 211 -19.63 -24.83 -2.31
N THR A 212 -19.61 -24.80 -3.65
CA THR A 212 -20.22 -25.87 -4.48
C THR A 212 -19.42 -27.16 -4.51
N GLY A 213 -18.08 -27.06 -4.41
CA GLY A 213 -17.19 -28.24 -4.35
C GLY A 213 -17.27 -29.06 -3.05
N SER A 214 -17.77 -28.46 -1.96
CA SER A 214 -17.91 -29.13 -0.66
C SER A 214 -19.18 -30.00 -0.54
N SER A 215 -20.08 -29.96 -1.50
CA SER A 215 -21.40 -30.63 -1.45
C SER A 215 -21.48 -31.90 -2.31
N SER A 216 -20.38 -32.47 -2.79
CA SER A 216 -20.41 -33.79 -3.43
C SER A 216 -20.58 -34.89 -2.39
N PRO A 217 -21.69 -35.64 -2.39
CA PRO A 217 -21.85 -36.76 -1.47
C PRO A 217 -20.88 -37.88 -1.86
N GLN A 218 -20.08 -38.33 -0.90
CA GLN A 218 -19.38 -39.60 -1.03
C GLN A 218 -20.42 -40.71 -1.17
N LYS A 219 -20.41 -41.39 -2.33
CA LYS A 219 -21.06 -42.70 -2.49
C LYS A 219 -20.17 -43.81 -1.99
#